data_72230fdcc626f1f15529426f387f5b4c
#
_entry.id   72230fdcc626f1f15529426f387f5b4c
#
_cell.length_a   1.000
_cell.length_b   1.000
_cell.length_c   1.000
_cell.angle_alpha   90.00
_cell.angle_beta   90.00
_cell.angle_gamma   90.00
#
_symmetry.space_group_name_H-M   'P 1'
#
loop_
_entity.id
_entity.type
_entity.pdbx_description
1 polymer ?
#
loop_
_entity_poly.entity_id
_entity_poly.type
_entity_poly.pdbx_seq_one_letter_code
_entity_poly.pdbx_strand_id
1 'polypeptide(L)'
;MPALVHRYLDELVGAQNVTTATPILSDMRMIKSAHELQLASHAGQVANAMMVAGRAVIEDGAPEYEVALASSQAGTRKAADLLRMYYDDVNMSPNTHFLQIMASGETITQTHHRATTRIMRRGEPVFLCFCGMTNFHRFKLGFDRTF
;
A
#
# COMPACT_ATOMS: atom_id res chain seq x y z
N MET A 1 -4.53 -21.41 2.78
CA MET A 1 -5.81 -22.12 2.54
C MET A 1 -6.35 -22.60 3.90
N PRO A 2 -7.65 -22.45 4.20
CA PRO A 2 -8.23 -22.97 5.45
C PRO A 2 -8.09 -24.51 5.55
N ALA A 3 -7.86 -25.01 6.77
CA ALA A 3 -7.59 -26.43 7.03
C ALA A 3 -8.75 -27.36 6.58
N LEU A 4 -10.00 -26.88 6.69
CA LEU A 4 -11.17 -27.64 6.23
C LEU A 4 -11.16 -27.82 4.70
N VAL A 5 -10.77 -26.79 3.95
CA VAL A 5 -10.68 -26.84 2.49
C VAL A 5 -9.57 -27.80 2.06
N HIS A 6 -8.44 -27.79 2.79
CA HIS A 6 -7.34 -28.71 2.51
C HIS A 6 -7.78 -30.16 2.70
N ARG A 7 -8.40 -30.49 3.84
CA ARG A 7 -8.92 -31.84 4.10
C ARG A 7 -9.94 -32.30 3.05
N TYR A 8 -10.87 -31.41 2.68
CA TYR A 8 -11.84 -31.71 1.63
C TYR A 8 -11.18 -32.03 0.28
N LEU A 9 -10.13 -31.30 -0.09
CA LEU A 9 -9.37 -31.60 -1.31
C LEU A 9 -8.62 -32.93 -1.22
N ASP A 10 -8.01 -33.22 -0.07
CA ASP A 10 -7.32 -34.49 0.16
C ASP A 10 -8.28 -35.70 0.02
N GLU A 11 -9.50 -35.56 0.55
CA GLU A 11 -10.55 -36.59 0.43
C GLU A 11 -11.04 -36.71 -1.00
N LEU A 12 -11.17 -35.61 -1.76
CA LEU A 12 -11.73 -35.61 -3.10
C LEU A 12 -10.77 -36.16 -4.16
N VAL A 13 -9.48 -35.72 -4.09
CA VAL A 13 -8.49 -36.06 -5.15
C VAL A 13 -7.37 -36.98 -4.68
N GLY A 14 -7.32 -37.30 -3.40
CA GLY A 14 -6.24 -38.04 -2.74
C GLY A 14 -5.07 -37.15 -2.34
N ALA A 15 -4.64 -37.23 -1.07
CA ALA A 15 -3.57 -36.39 -0.52
C ALA A 15 -2.25 -36.45 -1.32
N GLN A 16 -1.94 -37.60 -1.92
CA GLN A 16 -0.74 -37.82 -2.77
C GLN A 16 -0.78 -36.96 -4.07
N ASN A 17 -1.95 -36.53 -4.50
CA ASN A 17 -2.14 -35.69 -5.69
C ASN A 17 -2.20 -34.19 -5.40
N VAL A 18 -2.11 -33.81 -4.10
CA VAL A 18 -2.09 -32.41 -3.66
C VAL A 18 -0.66 -31.99 -3.36
N THR A 19 -0.20 -30.93 -4.02
CA THR A 19 1.13 -30.37 -3.77
C THR A 19 1.08 -28.86 -3.64
N THR A 20 2.13 -28.26 -3.05
CA THR A 20 2.22 -26.81 -2.93
C THR A 20 2.65 -26.18 -4.25
N ALA A 21 1.95 -25.13 -4.66
CA ALA A 21 2.34 -24.29 -5.80
C ALA A 21 3.28 -23.13 -5.38
N THR A 22 3.64 -23.03 -4.10
CA THR A 22 4.42 -21.90 -3.56
C THR A 22 5.74 -21.69 -4.30
N PRO A 23 6.58 -22.71 -4.59
CA PRO A 23 7.82 -22.50 -5.34
C PRO A 23 7.56 -21.90 -6.73
N ILE A 24 6.61 -22.47 -7.48
CA ILE A 24 6.27 -22.01 -8.83
C ILE A 24 5.81 -20.55 -8.80
N LEU A 25 4.90 -20.21 -7.87
CA LEU A 25 4.41 -18.85 -7.74
C LEU A 25 5.50 -17.87 -7.28
N SER A 26 6.44 -18.31 -6.45
CA SER A 26 7.59 -17.51 -6.04
C SER A 26 8.49 -17.21 -7.21
N ASP A 27 8.87 -18.20 -7.98
CA ASP A 27 9.73 -18.05 -9.15
C ASP A 27 9.09 -17.14 -10.21
N MET A 28 7.81 -17.32 -10.49
CA MET A 28 7.06 -16.46 -11.41
C MET A 28 7.04 -14.99 -10.95
N ARG A 29 7.05 -14.73 -9.65
CA ARG A 29 7.03 -13.37 -9.09
C ARG A 29 8.41 -12.73 -8.96
N MET A 30 9.47 -13.51 -8.93
CA MET A 30 10.83 -13.01 -8.77
C MET A 30 11.28 -12.18 -9.97
N ILE A 31 10.97 -12.62 -11.17
CA ILE A 31 11.39 -11.96 -12.41
C ILE A 31 10.19 -11.20 -12.98
N LYS A 32 10.33 -9.88 -13.06
CA LYS A 32 9.28 -9.00 -13.58
C LYS A 32 9.43 -8.80 -15.07
N SER A 33 8.32 -8.83 -15.79
CA SER A 33 8.25 -8.40 -17.18
C SER A 33 8.47 -6.88 -17.32
N ALA A 34 8.74 -6.40 -18.52
CA ALA A 34 8.87 -4.97 -18.79
C ALA A 34 7.61 -4.19 -18.40
N HIS A 35 6.43 -4.78 -18.62
CA HIS A 35 5.15 -4.17 -18.22
C HIS A 35 5.02 -4.06 -16.69
N GLU A 36 5.38 -5.11 -15.94
CA GLU A 36 5.37 -5.06 -14.47
C GLU A 36 6.37 -4.06 -13.92
N LEU A 37 7.53 -3.89 -14.55
CA LEU A 37 8.50 -2.86 -14.17
C LEU A 37 7.95 -1.44 -14.40
N GLN A 38 7.20 -1.24 -15.48
CA GLN A 38 6.49 0.03 -15.73
C GLN A 38 5.42 0.28 -14.67
N LEU A 39 4.61 -0.73 -14.33
CA LEU A 39 3.62 -0.64 -13.25
C LEU A 39 4.28 -0.31 -11.90
N ALA A 40 5.40 -0.95 -11.57
CA ALA A 40 6.16 -0.68 -10.35
C ALA A 40 6.66 0.77 -10.32
N SER A 41 7.19 1.28 -11.44
CA SER A 41 7.62 2.67 -11.56
C SER A 41 6.47 3.66 -11.33
N HIS A 42 5.31 3.41 -11.94
CA HIS A 42 4.14 4.26 -11.77
C HIS A 42 3.57 4.19 -10.35
N ALA A 43 3.50 2.99 -9.75
CA ALA A 43 3.14 2.83 -8.34
C ALA A 43 4.10 3.61 -7.42
N GLY A 44 5.40 3.59 -7.72
CA GLY A 44 6.42 4.39 -7.01
C GLY A 44 6.18 5.90 -7.13
N GLN A 45 5.76 6.39 -8.29
CA GLN A 45 5.40 7.80 -8.46
C GLN A 45 4.18 8.20 -7.64
N VAL A 46 3.16 7.33 -7.55
CA VAL A 46 1.99 7.54 -6.69
C VAL A 46 2.41 7.58 -5.23
N ALA A 47 3.19 6.59 -4.77
CA ALA A 47 3.68 6.54 -3.39
C ALA A 47 4.53 7.79 -3.03
N ASN A 48 5.39 8.24 -3.95
CA ASN A 48 6.17 9.46 -3.75
C ASN A 48 5.29 10.71 -3.63
N ALA A 49 4.26 10.85 -4.47
CA ALA A 49 3.32 11.96 -4.37
C ALA A 49 2.58 11.97 -3.02
N MET A 50 2.16 10.79 -2.54
CA MET A 50 1.56 10.61 -1.22
C MET A 50 2.52 11.05 -0.10
N MET A 51 3.78 10.60 -0.17
CA MET A 51 4.79 10.88 0.85
C MET A 51 5.14 12.37 0.93
N VAL A 52 5.34 13.01 -0.23
CA VAL A 52 5.64 14.45 -0.30
C VAL A 52 4.50 15.27 0.28
N ALA A 53 3.25 14.96 -0.08
CA ALA A 53 2.08 15.68 0.41
C ALA A 53 1.87 15.45 1.92
N GLY A 54 2.00 14.20 2.40
CA GLY A 54 1.88 13.88 3.82
C GLY A 54 2.93 14.61 4.65
N ARG A 55 4.19 14.58 4.20
CA ARG A 55 5.27 15.31 4.89
C ARG A 55 5.01 16.82 4.98
N ALA A 56 4.43 17.41 3.94
CA ALA A 56 4.22 18.86 3.88
C ALA A 56 3.25 19.39 4.93
N VAL A 57 2.41 18.51 5.51
CA VAL A 57 1.43 18.90 6.56
C VAL A 57 1.81 18.40 7.96
N ILE A 58 3.00 17.79 8.11
CA ILE A 58 3.53 17.43 9.42
C ILE A 58 4.06 18.70 10.10
N GLU A 59 3.30 19.18 11.08
CA GLU A 59 3.68 20.36 11.87
C GLU A 59 3.17 20.26 13.31
N ASP A 60 3.76 21.05 14.19
CA ASP A 60 3.31 21.14 15.59
C ASP A 60 1.88 21.68 15.65
N GLY A 61 1.00 20.95 16.31
CA GLY A 61 -0.41 21.30 16.44
C GLY A 61 -1.32 20.71 15.37
N ALA A 62 -0.80 20.10 14.31
CA ALA A 62 -1.63 19.43 13.30
C ALA A 62 -2.12 18.06 13.79
N PRO A 63 -3.36 17.67 13.49
CA PRO A 63 -3.85 16.34 13.81
C PRO A 63 -3.37 15.30 12.77
N GLU A 64 -3.15 14.06 13.21
CA GLU A 64 -2.66 12.97 12.34
C GLU A 64 -3.51 12.77 11.08
N TYR A 65 -4.84 12.89 11.19
CA TYR A 65 -5.72 12.63 10.04
C TYR A 65 -5.51 13.60 8.87
N GLU A 66 -5.00 14.82 9.10
CA GLU A 66 -4.68 15.75 8.00
C GLU A 66 -3.55 15.22 7.13
N VAL A 67 -2.56 14.56 7.72
CA VAL A 67 -1.49 13.89 6.97
C VAL A 67 -2.05 12.76 6.10
N ALA A 68 -3.00 11.98 6.65
CA ALA A 68 -3.66 10.91 5.92
C ALA A 68 -4.49 11.44 4.74
N LEU A 69 -5.25 12.52 4.95
CA LEU A 69 -6.03 13.17 3.90
C LEU A 69 -5.15 13.74 2.79
N ALA A 70 -4.12 14.50 3.14
CA ALA A 70 -3.18 15.08 2.17
C ALA A 70 -2.52 14.00 1.31
N SER A 71 -2.03 12.93 1.94
CA SER A 71 -1.42 11.79 1.25
C SER A 71 -2.40 11.10 0.29
N SER A 72 -3.61 10.78 0.77
CA SER A 72 -4.63 10.10 -0.04
C SER A 72 -5.05 10.94 -1.25
N GLN A 73 -5.26 12.22 -1.05
CA GLN A 73 -5.66 13.14 -2.10
C GLN A 73 -4.58 13.25 -3.20
N ALA A 74 -3.32 13.42 -2.80
CA ALA A 74 -2.21 13.52 -3.73
C ALA A 74 -1.99 12.23 -4.52
N GLY A 75 -2.06 11.09 -3.84
CA GLY A 75 -1.94 9.78 -4.46
C GLY A 75 -3.04 9.51 -5.48
N THR A 76 -4.28 9.81 -5.13
CA THR A 76 -5.44 9.63 -6.03
C THR A 76 -5.31 10.49 -7.29
N ARG A 77 -4.91 11.76 -7.16
CA ARG A 77 -4.69 12.65 -8.31
C ARG A 77 -3.56 12.13 -9.21
N LYS A 78 -2.42 11.76 -8.61
CA LYS A 78 -1.29 11.21 -9.36
C LYS A 78 -1.65 9.91 -10.08
N ALA A 79 -2.38 9.01 -9.43
CA ALA A 79 -2.87 7.77 -10.04
C ALA A 79 -3.80 8.06 -11.24
N ALA A 80 -4.74 9.00 -11.08
CA ALA A 80 -5.66 9.39 -12.15
C ALA A 80 -4.92 9.94 -13.38
N ASP A 81 -3.89 10.78 -13.17
CA ASP A 81 -3.08 11.32 -14.25
C ASP A 81 -2.32 10.23 -15.01
N LEU A 82 -1.72 9.29 -14.27
CA LEU A 82 -0.99 8.16 -14.87
C LEU A 82 -1.91 7.21 -15.64
N LEU A 83 -3.09 6.90 -15.08
CA LEU A 83 -4.09 6.06 -15.76
C LEU A 83 -4.51 6.69 -17.09
N ARG A 84 -4.80 7.99 -17.09
CA ARG A 84 -5.19 8.73 -18.31
C ARG A 84 -4.07 8.81 -19.33
N MET A 85 -2.84 8.98 -18.88
CA MET A 85 -1.70 9.22 -19.76
C MET A 85 -1.15 7.94 -20.41
N TYR A 86 -1.16 6.81 -19.69
CA TYR A 86 -0.44 5.61 -20.09
C TYR A 86 -1.29 4.36 -20.30
N TYR A 87 -2.53 4.34 -19.82
CA TYR A 87 -3.33 3.11 -19.81
C TYR A 87 -4.67 3.23 -20.53
N ASP A 88 -5.13 4.45 -20.81
CA ASP A 88 -6.45 4.73 -21.39
C ASP A 88 -7.59 3.94 -20.70
N ASP A 89 -7.43 3.73 -19.39
CA ASP A 89 -8.34 2.90 -18.59
C ASP A 89 -9.26 3.80 -17.76
N VAL A 90 -10.41 4.12 -18.33
CA VAL A 90 -11.45 4.94 -17.69
C VAL A 90 -12.24 4.18 -16.62
N ASN A 91 -12.11 2.86 -16.56
CA ASN A 91 -12.84 2.01 -15.61
C ASN A 91 -12.07 1.73 -14.33
N MET A 92 -10.75 1.96 -14.32
CA MET A 92 -9.92 1.77 -13.14
C MET A 92 -10.09 2.93 -12.16
N SER A 93 -10.46 2.61 -10.94
CA SER A 93 -10.49 3.60 -9.87
C SER A 93 -9.07 4.05 -9.50
N PRO A 94 -8.77 5.36 -9.53
CA PRO A 94 -7.48 5.89 -9.09
C PRO A 94 -7.38 5.93 -7.56
N ASN A 95 -8.38 5.48 -6.84
CA ASN A 95 -8.48 5.67 -5.40
C ASN A 95 -7.36 4.94 -4.66
N THR A 96 -6.54 5.69 -3.94
CA THR A 96 -5.57 5.18 -2.98
C THR A 96 -6.31 4.99 -1.65
N HIS A 97 -6.48 3.73 -1.22
CA HIS A 97 -7.31 3.39 -0.07
C HIS A 97 -6.93 4.14 1.22
N PHE A 98 -7.95 4.42 2.02
CA PHE A 98 -7.91 5.15 3.29
C PHE A 98 -7.15 4.47 4.44
N LEU A 99 -6.62 3.27 4.24
CA LEU A 99 -5.91 2.52 5.27
C LEU A 99 -4.45 2.96 5.37
N GLN A 100 -4.24 4.25 5.55
CA GLN A 100 -2.89 4.74 5.75
C GLN A 100 -2.46 4.43 7.17
N ILE A 101 -1.35 3.73 7.27
CA ILE A 101 -0.70 3.49 8.53
C ILE A 101 0.12 4.73 8.82
N MET A 102 -0.26 5.40 9.87
CA MET A 102 0.41 6.57 10.38
C MET A 102 0.39 6.55 11.89
N ALA A 103 1.51 6.85 12.48
CA ALA A 103 1.64 6.98 13.93
C ALA A 103 2.57 8.14 14.25
N SER A 104 2.32 8.82 15.37
CA SER A 104 3.19 9.86 15.88
C SER A 104 3.44 9.70 17.37
N GLY A 105 4.61 10.16 17.85
CA GLY A 105 4.98 10.12 19.26
C GLY A 105 4.88 8.71 19.84
N GLU A 106 4.20 8.57 20.96
CA GLU A 106 4.06 7.30 21.69
C GLU A 106 3.35 6.19 20.92
N THR A 107 2.47 6.56 19.98
CA THR A 107 1.71 5.56 19.19
C THR A 107 2.55 4.87 18.12
N ILE A 108 3.76 5.34 17.84
CA ILE A 108 4.65 4.76 16.82
C ILE A 108 5.02 3.31 17.11
N THR A 109 4.92 2.87 18.37
CA THR A 109 5.17 1.49 18.79
C THR A 109 4.01 0.54 18.47
N GLN A 110 2.85 1.08 18.07
CA GLN A 110 1.66 0.29 17.74
C GLN A 110 1.71 -0.11 16.26
N THR A 111 1.84 -1.41 16.01
CA THR A 111 1.86 -1.94 14.66
C THR A 111 0.56 -1.62 13.91
N HIS A 112 0.67 -1.10 12.70
CA HIS A 112 -0.46 -0.73 11.84
C HIS A 112 -1.43 0.28 12.48
N HIS A 113 -0.91 1.16 13.34
CA HIS A 113 -1.69 2.29 13.86
C HIS A 113 -2.23 3.16 12.73
N ARG A 114 -3.48 3.55 12.84
CA ARG A 114 -4.11 4.44 11.84
C ARG A 114 -4.08 5.87 12.32
N ALA A 115 -4.03 6.79 11.36
CA ALA A 115 -4.16 8.21 11.67
C ALA A 115 -5.43 8.49 12.49
N THR A 116 -5.27 9.20 13.60
CA THR A 116 -6.32 9.55 14.55
C THR A 116 -6.51 11.06 14.63
N THR A 117 -7.27 11.50 15.62
CA THR A 117 -7.38 12.93 15.98
C THR A 117 -6.25 13.41 16.89
N ARG A 118 -5.24 12.56 17.17
CA ARG A 118 -4.07 12.92 17.96
C ARG A 118 -3.38 14.13 17.34
N ILE A 119 -3.03 15.07 18.17
CA ILE A 119 -2.27 16.27 17.77
C ILE A 119 -0.78 15.97 17.84
N MET A 120 -0.08 16.14 16.73
CA MET A 120 1.38 15.97 16.65
C MET A 120 2.09 17.09 17.40
N ARG A 121 3.25 16.79 17.98
CA ARG A 121 4.07 17.73 18.74
C ARG A 121 5.50 17.79 18.20
N ARG A 122 6.09 18.98 18.27
CA ARG A 122 7.49 19.15 17.87
C ARG A 122 8.43 18.23 18.65
N GLY A 123 9.33 17.55 17.93
CA GLY A 123 10.30 16.61 18.50
C GLY A 123 9.81 15.18 18.65
N GLU A 124 8.56 14.90 18.32
CA GLU A 124 8.03 13.54 18.22
C GLU A 124 8.32 12.94 16.86
N PRO A 125 8.66 11.64 16.76
CA PRO A 125 8.77 10.97 15.48
C PRO A 125 7.39 10.80 14.84
N VAL A 126 7.34 10.89 13.51
CA VAL A 126 6.13 10.63 12.70
C VAL A 126 6.45 9.55 11.69
N PHE A 127 5.74 8.44 11.76
CA PHE A 127 5.90 7.29 10.86
C PHE A 127 4.76 7.23 9.85
N LEU A 128 5.11 7.20 8.58
CA LEU A 128 4.18 7.00 7.47
C LEU A 128 4.52 5.69 6.77
N CYS A 129 3.53 4.79 6.68
CA CYS A 129 3.65 3.52 5.98
C CYS A 129 2.51 3.35 4.99
N PHE A 130 2.85 3.17 3.74
CA PHE A 130 1.90 2.91 2.66
C PHE A 130 1.91 1.43 2.25
N CYS A 131 2.11 0.52 3.21
CA CYS A 131 2.20 -0.92 3.01
C CYS A 131 0.97 -1.49 2.28
N GLY A 132 1.13 -1.86 1.03
CA GLY A 132 0.07 -2.44 0.21
C GLY A 132 -1.09 -1.51 -0.12
N MET A 133 -0.99 -0.24 0.23
CA MET A 133 -2.02 0.78 0.02
C MET A 133 -1.83 1.52 -1.29
N THR A 134 -0.60 1.61 -1.76
CA THR A 134 -0.32 2.05 -3.11
C THR A 134 -0.64 0.90 -4.05
N ASN A 135 -1.92 0.75 -4.36
CA ASN A 135 -2.41 -0.24 -5.32
C ASN A 135 -2.69 0.49 -6.63
N PHE A 136 -1.69 0.53 -7.50
CA PHE A 136 -1.83 1.13 -8.81
C PHE A 136 -1.96 0.04 -9.86
N HIS A 137 -3.06 0.02 -10.58
CA HIS A 137 -3.34 -0.96 -11.64
C HIS A 137 -3.08 -2.41 -11.19
N ARG A 138 -3.55 -2.76 -9.97
CA ARG A 138 -3.36 -4.05 -9.28
C ARG A 138 -1.91 -4.35 -8.84
N PHE A 139 -0.96 -3.47 -9.10
CA PHE A 139 0.38 -3.57 -8.57
C PHE A 139 0.44 -2.93 -7.18
N LYS A 140 0.90 -3.67 -6.19
CA LYS A 140 1.00 -3.21 -4.81
C LYS A 140 2.45 -2.86 -4.47
N LEU A 141 2.65 -1.71 -3.89
CA LEU A 141 3.96 -1.23 -3.43
C LEU A 141 3.91 -0.90 -1.94
N GLY A 142 4.93 -1.35 -1.18
CA GLY A 142 5.20 -0.87 0.18
C GLY A 142 6.18 0.30 0.13
N PHE A 143 5.92 1.34 0.91
CA PHE A 143 6.75 2.53 0.97
C PHE A 143 6.62 3.22 2.33
N ASP A 144 7.73 3.34 3.06
CA ASP A 144 7.73 3.81 4.44
C ASP A 144 8.77 4.89 4.66
N ARG A 145 8.48 5.85 5.56
CA ARG A 145 9.44 6.83 6.07
C ARG A 145 9.08 7.26 7.48
N THR A 146 10.12 7.62 8.24
CA THR A 146 10.00 8.29 9.54
C THR A 146 10.57 9.71 9.40
N PHE A 147 9.88 10.67 9.96
CA PHE A 147 10.24 12.08 10.02
C PHE A 147 10.44 12.54 11.44
#